data_37a59e436c9425ce18b6d3329b124117
#
_entry.id   37a59e436c9425ce18b6d3329b124117
#
_cell.length_a   1.000
_cell.length_b   1.000
_cell.length_c   1.000
_cell.angle_alpha   90.00
_cell.angle_beta   90.00
_cell.angle_gamma   90.00
#
_symmetry.space_group_name_H-M   'P 1'
#
loop_
_entity.id
_entity.type
_entity.pdbx_description
1 polymer ?
#
loop_
_entity_poly.entity_id
_entity_poly.type
_entity_poly.pdbx_seq_one_letter_code
_entity_poly.pdbx_strand_id
1 'polypeptide(L)'
;MRSSIKYYFDEETVLESLVFPIFAESNDEHKAMPYPSNKQELLAAMADGYAKLNEQIAKMSEEAISTPFDFAADPKKCGVRWQYDRCLRDLLIHLYEWQVLMREFVNNIREGHPRDYLPDEYRKNYHEMDKMLVEKHQSTPLEEAKRLLQETHEKMLRLAESFTEEELFTKGYYKNTYTTDMAAYFVSVTSSPYGQAVKLLKTHQKNLKTAKSKIQRS
;
A
#
# COMPACT_ATOMS: atom_id res chain seq x y z
N MET A 1 -12.13 -44.67 2.34
CA MET A 1 -11.31 -43.80 3.18
C MET A 1 -10.77 -42.66 2.31
N ARG A 2 -11.40 -41.50 2.35
CA ARG A 2 -10.88 -40.27 1.70
C ARG A 2 -10.13 -39.48 2.75
N SER A 3 -8.82 -39.44 2.62
CA SER A 3 -7.94 -38.59 3.43
C SER A 3 -8.17 -37.13 3.06
N SER A 4 -8.81 -36.38 3.96
CA SER A 4 -8.90 -34.92 3.86
C SER A 4 -7.56 -34.34 4.26
N ILE A 5 -6.77 -33.93 3.28
CA ILE A 5 -5.58 -33.11 3.52
C ILE A 5 -6.10 -31.75 3.93
N LYS A 6 -6.08 -31.44 5.23
CA LYS A 6 -6.22 -30.08 5.74
C LYS A 6 -4.94 -29.33 5.38
N TYR A 7 -5.01 -28.47 4.39
CA TYR A 7 -4.00 -27.44 4.20
C TYR A 7 -4.15 -26.45 5.36
N TYR A 8 -3.30 -26.61 6.37
CA TYR A 8 -3.00 -25.53 7.29
C TYR A 8 -2.23 -24.48 6.49
N PHE A 9 -2.90 -23.46 5.98
CA PHE A 9 -2.23 -22.23 5.59
C PHE A 9 -1.79 -21.58 6.90
N ASP A 10 -0.49 -21.60 7.14
CA ASP A 10 0.15 -20.96 8.25
C ASP A 10 -0.06 -19.44 8.13
N GLU A 11 -0.48 -18.79 9.23
CA GLU A 11 -0.69 -17.33 9.30
C GLU A 11 0.60 -16.56 8.95
N GLU A 12 1.75 -17.16 9.18
CA GLU A 12 3.07 -16.72 8.76
C GLU A 12 3.15 -16.53 7.23
N THR A 13 2.60 -17.44 6.44
CA THR A 13 2.61 -17.40 4.98
C THR A 13 1.76 -16.26 4.41
N VAL A 14 0.66 -15.88 5.07
CA VAL A 14 -0.20 -14.76 4.64
C VAL A 14 0.49 -13.42 4.93
N LEU A 15 1.11 -13.28 6.10
CA LEU A 15 1.88 -12.08 6.45
C LEU A 15 3.15 -11.95 5.61
N GLU A 16 3.84 -13.05 5.34
CA GLU A 16 4.94 -13.07 4.38
C GLU A 16 4.46 -12.65 2.99
N SER A 17 3.27 -13.07 2.56
CA SER A 17 2.70 -12.64 1.27
C SER A 17 2.27 -11.17 1.24
N LEU A 18 1.96 -10.56 2.38
CA LEU A 18 1.60 -9.13 2.50
C LEU A 18 2.80 -8.22 2.70
N VAL A 19 3.81 -8.68 3.44
CA VAL A 19 4.97 -7.89 3.82
C VAL A 19 6.18 -8.20 2.91
N PHE A 20 6.38 -9.46 2.52
CA PHE A 20 7.52 -9.92 1.71
C PHE A 20 7.46 -9.62 0.20
N PRO A 21 6.32 -9.64 -0.52
CA PRO A 21 6.30 -9.23 -1.93
C PRO A 21 6.73 -7.79 -2.14
N ILE A 22 6.62 -6.97 -1.09
CA ILE A 22 7.08 -5.59 -1.10
C ILE A 22 8.61 -5.50 -1.29
N PHE A 23 9.35 -6.53 -0.86
CA PHE A 23 10.81 -6.60 -0.99
C PHE A 23 11.29 -7.46 -2.17
N ALA A 24 10.45 -8.37 -2.70
CA ALA A 24 10.87 -9.39 -3.68
C ALA A 24 10.69 -8.99 -5.14
N GLU A 25 9.83 -8.02 -5.49
CA GLU A 25 9.53 -7.66 -6.89
C GLU A 25 10.40 -6.53 -7.48
N SER A 26 11.50 -6.15 -6.86
CA SER A 26 12.41 -5.15 -7.45
C SER A 26 13.57 -5.77 -8.22
N ASN A 27 13.27 -6.48 -9.32
CA ASN A 27 14.27 -6.85 -10.33
C ASN A 27 14.52 -5.74 -11.36
N ASP A 28 14.29 -4.50 -11.02
CA ASP A 28 14.63 -3.34 -11.86
C ASP A 28 15.70 -2.47 -11.17
N GLU A 29 16.66 -1.99 -11.95
CA GLU A 29 17.89 -1.28 -11.56
C GLU A 29 17.71 0.03 -10.75
N HIS A 30 16.55 0.26 -10.15
CA HIS A 30 16.34 1.34 -9.19
C HIS A 30 16.41 0.79 -7.78
N LYS A 31 17.54 1.07 -7.13
CA LYS A 31 17.85 0.82 -5.71
C LYS A 31 16.57 0.88 -4.87
N ALA A 32 16.05 -0.31 -4.49
CA ALA A 32 14.98 -0.40 -3.52
C ALA A 32 15.37 0.45 -2.31
N MET A 33 14.43 1.23 -1.75
CA MET A 33 14.73 1.94 -0.51
C MET A 33 15.15 0.91 0.53
N PRO A 34 16.33 1.07 1.17
CA PRO A 34 16.75 0.14 2.19
C PRO A 34 15.69 0.11 3.30
N TYR A 35 15.48 -1.07 3.87
CA TYR A 35 14.61 -1.21 5.04
C TYR A 35 15.15 -0.31 6.16
N PRO A 36 14.30 0.51 6.81
CA PRO A 36 14.75 1.40 7.87
C PRO A 36 15.32 0.59 9.04
N SER A 37 16.46 1.00 9.55
CA SER A 37 17.16 0.32 10.65
C SER A 37 16.87 0.94 12.02
N ASN A 38 16.18 2.09 12.04
CA ASN A 38 15.82 2.84 13.24
C ASN A 38 14.58 3.71 12.98
N LYS A 39 14.01 4.21 14.06
CA LYS A 39 12.78 5.01 14.05
C LYS A 39 12.93 6.30 13.22
N GLN A 40 14.08 6.96 13.29
CA GLN A 40 14.31 8.17 12.51
C GLN A 40 14.28 7.89 11.00
N GLU A 41 14.91 6.80 10.57
CA GLU A 41 14.88 6.37 9.18
C GLU A 41 13.47 5.95 8.74
N LEU A 42 12.71 5.28 9.62
CA LEU A 42 11.31 4.92 9.34
C LEU A 42 10.46 6.16 9.10
N LEU A 43 10.50 7.13 10.02
CA LEU A 43 9.75 8.38 9.90
C LEU A 43 10.16 9.17 8.65
N ALA A 44 11.46 9.24 8.36
CA ALA A 44 11.97 9.87 7.15
C ALA A 44 11.48 9.17 5.89
N ALA A 45 11.53 7.84 5.83
CA ALA A 45 11.04 7.07 4.68
C ALA A 45 9.55 7.25 4.43
N MET A 46 8.74 7.31 5.50
CA MET A 46 7.30 7.59 5.42
C MET A 46 7.03 9.00 4.85
N ALA A 47 7.69 10.02 5.40
CA ALA A 47 7.52 11.41 4.97
C ALA A 47 8.01 11.64 3.53
N ASP A 48 9.19 11.15 3.19
CA ASP A 48 9.78 11.26 1.85
C ASP A 48 8.94 10.52 0.79
N GLY A 49 8.43 9.34 1.14
CA GLY A 49 7.56 8.58 0.25
C GLY A 49 6.29 9.36 -0.09
N TYR A 50 5.64 9.94 0.91
CA TYR A 50 4.45 10.75 0.72
C TYR A 50 4.73 12.04 -0.07
N ALA A 51 5.83 12.73 0.23
CA ALA A 51 6.25 13.92 -0.49
C ALA A 51 6.46 13.62 -1.99
N LYS A 52 7.15 12.52 -2.32
CA LYS A 52 7.35 12.06 -3.71
C LYS A 52 6.06 11.70 -4.42
N LEU A 53 5.09 11.10 -3.71
CA LEU A 53 3.76 10.82 -4.26
C LEU A 53 3.04 12.13 -4.63
N ASN A 54 3.01 13.11 -3.72
CA ASN A 54 2.37 14.41 -3.97
C ASN A 54 3.08 15.18 -5.09
N GLU A 55 4.40 15.17 -5.14
CA GLU A 55 5.17 15.77 -6.24
C GLU A 55 4.82 15.13 -7.59
N GLN A 56 4.66 13.80 -7.63
CA GLN A 56 4.26 13.09 -8.84
C GLN A 56 2.84 13.45 -9.27
N ILE A 57 1.90 13.56 -8.33
CA ILE A 57 0.51 13.97 -8.60
C ILE A 57 0.48 15.41 -9.12
N ALA A 58 1.25 16.33 -8.53
CA ALA A 58 1.33 17.72 -8.94
C ALA A 58 1.89 17.90 -10.38
N LYS A 59 2.68 16.94 -10.88
CA LYS A 59 3.19 16.91 -12.25
C LYS A 59 2.22 16.32 -13.28
N MET A 60 1.07 15.79 -12.83
CA MET A 60 0.07 15.25 -13.75
C MET A 60 -0.75 16.37 -14.39
N SER A 61 -1.00 16.24 -15.70
CA SER A 61 -1.96 17.11 -16.41
C SER A 61 -3.39 16.77 -15.99
N GLU A 62 -4.31 17.72 -16.15
CA GLU A 62 -5.75 17.48 -15.92
C GLU A 62 -6.27 16.27 -16.70
N GLU A 63 -5.81 16.10 -17.94
CA GLU A 63 -6.12 14.93 -18.74
C GLU A 63 -5.61 13.63 -18.09
N ALA A 64 -4.37 13.60 -17.60
CA ALA A 64 -3.83 12.41 -16.94
C ALA A 64 -4.54 12.09 -15.61
N ILE A 65 -5.04 13.12 -14.92
CA ILE A 65 -5.84 12.95 -13.68
C ILE A 65 -7.23 12.40 -14.00
N SER A 66 -7.87 12.88 -15.08
CA SER A 66 -9.25 12.51 -15.46
C SER A 66 -9.34 11.22 -16.28
N THR A 67 -8.23 10.78 -16.90
CA THR A 67 -8.23 9.57 -17.72
C THR A 67 -8.07 8.33 -16.84
N PRO A 68 -8.92 7.31 -17.00
CA PRO A 68 -8.75 6.02 -16.32
C PRO A 68 -7.40 5.38 -16.63
N PHE A 69 -6.86 4.62 -15.68
CA PHE A 69 -5.65 3.84 -15.88
C PHE A 69 -5.88 2.74 -16.92
N ASP A 70 -4.98 2.63 -17.88
CA ASP A 70 -4.98 1.58 -18.88
C ASP A 70 -3.61 0.89 -18.90
N PHE A 71 -3.59 -0.36 -18.46
CA PHE A 71 -2.44 -1.25 -18.48
C PHE A 71 -2.73 -2.52 -19.31
N ALA A 72 -3.76 -2.51 -20.15
CA ALA A 72 -4.16 -3.67 -20.96
C ALA A 72 -3.02 -4.19 -21.85
N ALA A 73 -2.16 -3.30 -22.36
CA ALA A 73 -1.00 -3.66 -23.16
C ALA A 73 0.14 -4.31 -22.35
N ASP A 74 0.21 -4.07 -21.04
CA ASP A 74 1.22 -4.65 -20.15
C ASP A 74 0.66 -4.73 -18.73
N PRO A 75 -0.18 -5.77 -18.44
CA PRO A 75 -0.82 -5.92 -17.14
C PRO A 75 0.17 -6.04 -15.97
N LYS A 76 1.40 -6.52 -16.23
CA LYS A 76 2.45 -6.61 -15.20
C LYS A 76 2.85 -5.26 -14.62
N LYS A 77 2.70 -4.18 -15.38
CA LYS A 77 2.99 -2.82 -14.92
C LYS A 77 1.97 -2.27 -13.95
N CYS A 78 0.74 -2.78 -13.95
CA CYS A 78 -0.26 -2.44 -12.95
C CYS A 78 0.10 -3.06 -11.60
N GLY A 79 0.59 -4.32 -11.61
CA GLY A 79 0.76 -5.14 -10.41
C GLY A 79 -0.58 -5.63 -9.85
N VAL A 80 -0.53 -6.76 -9.13
CA VAL A 80 -1.74 -7.40 -8.57
C VAL A 80 -2.41 -6.49 -7.54
N ARG A 81 -1.62 -5.78 -6.74
CA ARG A 81 -2.09 -4.88 -5.69
C ARG A 81 -3.05 -3.79 -6.20
N TRP A 82 -2.83 -3.29 -7.41
CA TRP A 82 -3.54 -2.13 -7.96
C TRP A 82 -4.60 -2.53 -9.01
N GLN A 83 -4.93 -3.80 -9.12
CA GLN A 83 -5.84 -4.31 -10.17
C GLN A 83 -7.26 -3.73 -10.11
N TYR A 84 -7.68 -3.23 -8.96
CA TYR A 84 -8.98 -2.60 -8.75
C TYR A 84 -8.94 -1.08 -8.82
N ASP A 85 -7.75 -0.48 -8.83
CA ASP A 85 -7.58 0.97 -8.93
C ASP A 85 -7.68 1.41 -10.39
N ARG A 86 -8.79 2.00 -10.73
CA ARG A 86 -9.09 2.41 -12.11
C ARG A 86 -8.72 3.85 -12.42
N CYS A 87 -8.46 4.66 -11.41
CA CYS A 87 -8.11 6.07 -11.54
C CYS A 87 -7.32 6.57 -10.31
N LEU A 88 -6.83 7.82 -10.39
CA LEU A 88 -6.09 8.43 -9.30
C LEU A 88 -6.87 8.42 -7.98
N ARG A 89 -8.18 8.67 -8.00
CA ARG A 89 -9.02 8.60 -6.78
C ARG A 89 -8.95 7.23 -6.14
N ASP A 90 -9.14 6.15 -6.91
CA ASP A 90 -9.15 4.78 -6.40
C ASP A 90 -7.80 4.44 -5.74
N LEU A 91 -6.70 4.80 -6.39
CA LEU A 91 -5.34 4.64 -5.86
C LEU A 91 -5.16 5.34 -4.50
N LEU A 92 -5.62 6.58 -4.37
CA LEU A 92 -5.50 7.32 -3.11
C LEU A 92 -6.37 6.74 -2.00
N ILE A 93 -7.58 6.27 -2.34
CA ILE A 93 -8.48 5.58 -1.42
C ILE A 93 -7.88 4.25 -0.95
N HIS A 94 -7.28 3.48 -1.84
CA HIS A 94 -6.58 2.26 -1.49
C HIS A 94 -5.51 2.54 -0.42
N LEU A 95 -4.63 3.51 -0.68
CA LEU A 95 -3.59 3.92 0.27
C LEU A 95 -4.19 4.38 1.62
N TYR A 96 -5.29 5.15 1.58
CA TYR A 96 -6.00 5.63 2.75
C TYR A 96 -6.57 4.49 3.61
N GLU A 97 -7.31 3.58 3.01
CA GLU A 97 -8.01 2.51 3.73
C GLU A 97 -7.02 1.52 4.39
N TRP A 98 -5.91 1.20 3.74
CA TRP A 98 -4.86 0.39 4.36
C TRP A 98 -4.21 1.05 5.58
N GLN A 99 -4.11 2.38 5.58
CA GLN A 99 -3.65 3.12 6.77
C GLN A 99 -4.71 3.18 7.87
N VAL A 100 -5.99 3.24 7.51
CA VAL A 100 -7.08 3.11 8.49
C VAL A 100 -7.02 1.74 9.17
N LEU A 101 -6.88 0.66 8.40
CA LEU A 101 -6.74 -0.69 8.91
C LEU A 101 -5.53 -0.83 9.85
N MET A 102 -4.39 -0.24 9.48
CA MET A 102 -3.20 -0.23 10.33
C MET A 102 -3.44 0.47 11.67
N ARG A 103 -4.15 1.59 11.67
CA ARG A 103 -4.51 2.29 12.91
C ARG A 103 -5.40 1.44 13.82
N GLU A 104 -6.39 0.78 13.24
CA GLU A 104 -7.29 -0.12 13.97
C GLU A 104 -6.51 -1.29 14.58
N PHE A 105 -5.60 -1.88 13.82
CA PHE A 105 -4.71 -2.95 14.30
C PHE A 105 -3.90 -2.50 15.53
N VAL A 106 -3.23 -1.34 15.44
CA VAL A 106 -2.43 -0.80 16.56
C VAL A 106 -3.31 -0.45 17.76
N ASN A 107 -4.48 0.14 17.54
CA ASN A 107 -5.40 0.47 18.63
C ASN A 107 -5.85 -0.80 19.37
N ASN A 108 -6.24 -1.85 18.64
CA ASN A 108 -6.63 -3.14 19.24
C ASN A 108 -5.50 -3.75 20.09
N ILE A 109 -4.25 -3.67 19.62
CA ILE A 109 -3.09 -4.13 20.40
C ILE A 109 -2.96 -3.32 21.72
N ARG A 110 -3.06 -1.98 21.65
CA ARG A 110 -2.92 -1.09 22.80
C ARG A 110 -4.05 -1.22 23.83
N GLU A 111 -5.25 -1.52 23.36
CA GLU A 111 -6.42 -1.74 24.21
C GLU A 111 -6.46 -3.14 24.84
N GLY A 112 -5.47 -4.00 24.54
CA GLY A 112 -5.41 -5.36 25.06
C GLY A 112 -6.41 -6.31 24.41
N HIS A 113 -6.93 -5.96 23.23
CA HIS A 113 -7.82 -6.77 22.40
C HIS A 113 -7.14 -7.16 21.09
N PRO A 114 -6.00 -7.86 21.14
CA PRO A 114 -5.20 -8.10 19.96
C PRO A 114 -5.98 -8.94 18.94
N ARG A 115 -6.16 -8.38 17.75
CA ARG A 115 -6.72 -9.04 16.58
C ARG A 115 -5.63 -9.12 15.51
N ASP A 116 -5.79 -10.03 14.57
CA ASP A 116 -4.89 -10.05 13.43
C ASP A 116 -5.10 -8.81 12.55
N TYR A 117 -4.07 -8.51 11.76
CA TYR A 117 -4.07 -7.33 10.91
C TYR A 117 -5.19 -7.36 9.87
N LEU A 118 -5.39 -8.53 9.23
CA LEU A 118 -6.48 -8.73 8.29
C LEU A 118 -7.71 -9.34 8.97
N PRO A 119 -8.93 -8.89 8.64
CA PRO A 119 -10.15 -9.59 9.00
C PRO A 119 -10.13 -11.05 8.53
N ASP A 120 -10.73 -11.96 9.31
CA ASP A 120 -10.70 -13.40 9.04
C ASP A 120 -11.20 -13.79 7.64
N GLU A 121 -12.23 -13.10 7.16
CA GLU A 121 -12.81 -13.31 5.83
C GLU A 121 -11.85 -13.00 4.68
N TYR A 122 -10.88 -12.08 4.88
CA TYR A 122 -9.95 -11.64 3.84
C TYR A 122 -8.55 -12.23 3.96
N ARG A 123 -8.25 -13.03 4.99
CA ARG A 123 -6.92 -13.64 5.17
C ARG A 123 -6.45 -14.47 4.00
N LYS A 124 -7.37 -15.16 3.30
CA LYS A 124 -7.03 -16.01 2.15
C LYS A 124 -6.99 -15.26 0.83
N ASN A 125 -7.67 -14.12 0.75
CA ASN A 125 -7.76 -13.31 -0.46
C ASN A 125 -8.02 -11.84 -0.11
N TYR A 126 -6.97 -11.13 0.30
CA TYR A 126 -7.07 -9.71 0.63
C TYR A 126 -7.41 -8.82 -0.57
N HIS A 127 -7.25 -9.29 -1.80
CA HIS A 127 -7.65 -8.54 -2.99
C HIS A 127 -9.18 -8.35 -3.09
N GLU A 128 -9.97 -9.25 -2.50
CA GLU A 128 -11.43 -9.02 -2.39
C GLU A 128 -11.74 -7.86 -1.44
N MET A 129 -10.93 -7.69 -0.39
CA MET A 129 -11.02 -6.52 0.47
C MET A 129 -10.64 -5.25 -0.27
N ASP A 130 -9.55 -5.25 -1.07
CA ASP A 130 -9.17 -4.10 -1.90
C ASP A 130 -10.32 -3.65 -2.80
N LYS A 131 -10.98 -4.61 -3.45
CA LYS A 131 -12.16 -4.35 -4.29
C LYS A 131 -13.27 -3.68 -3.47
N MET A 132 -13.64 -4.24 -2.33
CA MET A 132 -14.69 -3.72 -1.45
C MET A 132 -14.34 -2.30 -0.96
N LEU A 133 -13.09 -2.06 -0.58
CA LEU A 133 -12.62 -0.75 -0.11
C LEU A 133 -12.75 0.33 -1.21
N VAL A 134 -12.36 0.00 -2.45
CA VAL A 134 -12.51 0.91 -3.59
C VAL A 134 -13.99 1.15 -3.92
N GLU A 135 -14.81 0.09 -3.91
CA GLU A 135 -16.27 0.19 -4.17
C GLU A 135 -17.01 1.06 -3.13
N LYS A 136 -16.64 0.96 -1.86
CA LYS A 136 -17.16 1.79 -0.76
C LYS A 136 -17.01 3.30 -1.04
N HIS A 137 -15.98 3.69 -1.78
CA HIS A 137 -15.63 5.08 -2.05
C HIS A 137 -15.97 5.57 -3.47
N GLN A 138 -16.86 4.88 -4.20
CA GLN A 138 -17.21 5.27 -5.58
C GLN A 138 -17.78 6.68 -5.71
N SER A 139 -18.43 7.20 -4.68
CA SER A 139 -18.98 8.57 -4.64
C SER A 139 -18.02 9.60 -4.04
N THR A 140 -16.84 9.19 -3.53
CA THR A 140 -15.87 10.09 -2.93
C THR A 140 -15.17 10.92 -4.01
N PRO A 141 -15.23 12.28 -3.96
CA PRO A 141 -14.52 13.13 -4.89
C PRO A 141 -13.00 12.96 -4.77
N LEU A 142 -12.26 13.25 -5.85
CA LEU A 142 -10.78 13.17 -5.85
C LEU A 142 -10.15 14.08 -4.77
N GLU A 143 -10.62 15.30 -4.60
CA GLU A 143 -10.08 16.23 -3.60
C GLU A 143 -10.32 15.71 -2.18
N GLU A 144 -11.44 15.06 -1.95
CA GLU A 144 -11.71 14.40 -0.67
C GLU A 144 -10.78 13.20 -0.45
N ALA A 145 -10.53 12.39 -1.47
CA ALA A 145 -9.55 11.29 -1.39
C ALA A 145 -8.14 11.79 -1.05
N LYS A 146 -7.72 12.92 -1.63
CA LYS A 146 -6.44 13.58 -1.30
C LYS A 146 -6.40 14.00 0.18
N ARG A 147 -7.48 14.66 0.66
CA ARG A 147 -7.60 15.11 2.05
C ARG A 147 -7.55 13.94 3.03
N LEU A 148 -8.31 12.88 2.76
CA LEU A 148 -8.36 11.67 3.58
C LEU A 148 -6.98 11.02 3.70
N LEU A 149 -6.26 10.87 2.58
CA LEU A 149 -4.92 10.30 2.59
C LEU A 149 -3.93 11.20 3.33
N GLN A 150 -4.00 12.52 3.16
CA GLN A 150 -3.14 13.46 3.91
C GLN A 150 -3.35 13.30 5.41
N GLU A 151 -4.59 13.34 5.87
CA GLU A 151 -4.91 13.23 7.30
C GLU A 151 -4.48 11.90 7.91
N THR A 152 -4.65 10.78 7.17
CA THR A 152 -4.19 9.49 7.67
C THR A 152 -2.68 9.37 7.65
N HIS A 153 -2.00 9.89 6.63
CA HIS A 153 -0.54 9.94 6.60
C HIS A 153 0.02 10.65 7.83
N GLU A 154 -0.51 11.84 8.17
CA GLU A 154 -0.11 12.57 9.37
C GLU A 154 -0.39 11.76 10.66
N LYS A 155 -1.53 11.05 10.71
CA LYS A 155 -1.85 10.15 11.83
C LYS A 155 -0.88 8.97 11.89
N MET A 156 -0.45 8.42 10.75
CA MET A 156 0.56 7.35 10.69
C MET A 156 1.91 7.82 11.21
N LEU A 157 2.37 9.02 10.85
CA LEU A 157 3.61 9.60 11.38
C LEU A 157 3.56 9.71 12.91
N ARG A 158 2.50 10.35 13.44
CA ARG A 158 2.31 10.48 14.90
C ARG A 158 2.21 9.12 15.59
N LEU A 159 1.57 8.15 14.96
CA LEU A 159 1.43 6.81 15.49
C LEU A 159 2.80 6.10 15.55
N ALA A 160 3.59 6.14 14.47
CA ALA A 160 4.94 5.58 14.46
C ALA A 160 5.86 6.27 15.46
N GLU A 161 5.78 7.59 15.59
CA GLU A 161 6.54 8.38 16.56
C GLU A 161 6.26 7.97 18.01
N SER A 162 5.04 7.55 18.32
CA SER A 162 4.61 7.16 19.67
C SER A 162 5.14 5.81 20.16
N PHE A 163 5.75 5.01 19.29
CA PHE A 163 6.40 3.76 19.66
C PHE A 163 7.84 3.99 20.10
N THR A 164 8.37 3.13 20.95
CA THR A 164 9.80 3.06 21.23
C THR A 164 10.56 2.37 20.10
N GLU A 165 11.87 2.51 20.07
CA GLU A 165 12.74 1.80 19.12
C GLU A 165 12.57 0.28 19.24
N GLU A 166 12.53 -0.23 20.47
CA GLU A 166 12.35 -1.65 20.78
C GLU A 166 11.01 -2.18 20.27
N GLU A 167 9.92 -1.45 20.49
CA GLU A 167 8.59 -1.82 20.01
C GLU A 167 8.51 -1.88 18.48
N LEU A 168 9.24 -0.99 17.79
CA LEU A 168 9.23 -0.93 16.33
C LEU A 168 10.05 -2.05 15.69
N PHE A 169 11.26 -2.34 16.22
CA PHE A 169 12.25 -3.15 15.51
C PHE A 169 12.53 -4.52 16.14
N THR A 170 11.90 -4.84 17.28
CA THR A 170 11.99 -6.20 17.83
C THR A 170 10.93 -7.10 17.19
N LYS A 171 11.40 -8.13 16.49
CA LYS A 171 10.51 -9.13 15.88
C LYS A 171 9.69 -9.85 16.93
N GLY A 172 8.37 -9.95 16.69
CA GLY A 172 7.47 -10.62 17.63
C GLY A 172 7.29 -9.89 18.97
N TYR A 173 7.67 -8.61 19.07
CA TYR A 173 7.45 -7.80 20.29
C TYR A 173 5.96 -7.83 20.67
N TYR A 174 5.09 -7.62 19.72
CA TYR A 174 3.66 -7.85 19.86
C TYR A 174 3.31 -9.22 19.31
N LYS A 175 2.56 -10.02 20.07
CA LYS A 175 2.18 -11.38 19.67
C LYS A 175 1.57 -11.44 18.26
N ASN A 176 0.81 -10.41 17.89
CA ASN A 176 0.11 -10.34 16.58
C ASN A 176 0.98 -9.81 15.44
N THR A 177 2.25 -9.50 15.67
CA THR A 177 3.23 -9.27 14.60
C THR A 177 4.00 -10.53 14.23
N TYR A 178 3.73 -11.65 14.90
CA TYR A 178 4.33 -12.97 14.67
C TYR A 178 5.87 -12.92 14.61
N THR A 179 6.46 -13.31 13.50
CA THR A 179 7.92 -13.28 13.25
C THR A 179 8.43 -11.96 12.69
N THR A 180 7.54 -11.00 12.47
CA THR A 180 7.82 -9.68 11.89
C THR A 180 7.89 -8.61 12.99
N ASP A 181 8.51 -7.48 12.68
CA ASP A 181 8.53 -6.31 13.53
C ASP A 181 7.42 -5.30 13.14
N MET A 182 7.10 -4.38 14.03
CA MET A 182 6.05 -3.36 13.80
C MET A 182 6.45 -2.37 12.71
N ALA A 183 7.74 -2.07 12.53
CA ALA A 183 8.24 -1.18 11.50
C ALA A 183 7.89 -1.70 10.09
N ALA A 184 7.92 -3.02 9.87
CA ALA A 184 7.52 -3.62 8.62
C ALA A 184 6.05 -3.34 8.27
N TYR A 185 5.15 -3.35 9.25
CA TYR A 185 3.75 -2.97 9.04
C TYR A 185 3.63 -1.51 8.62
N PHE A 186 4.33 -0.57 9.29
CA PHE A 186 4.34 0.83 8.86
C PHE A 186 4.89 1.00 7.44
N VAL A 187 5.99 0.35 7.10
CA VAL A 187 6.56 0.37 5.74
C VAL A 187 5.55 -0.15 4.72
N SER A 188 4.82 -1.23 5.04
CA SER A 188 3.89 -1.89 4.13
C SER A 188 2.66 -1.04 3.77
N VAL A 189 2.28 -0.05 4.59
CA VAL A 189 1.14 0.83 4.34
C VAL A 189 1.51 2.27 4.03
N THR A 190 2.81 2.61 4.03
CA THR A 190 3.29 3.97 3.79
C THR A 190 4.38 4.02 2.72
N SER A 191 5.66 3.98 3.09
CA SER A 191 6.79 4.26 2.19
C SER A 191 6.85 3.33 0.98
N SER A 192 6.59 2.04 1.15
CA SER A 192 6.60 1.07 0.06
C SER A 192 5.46 1.31 -0.94
N PRO A 193 4.16 1.33 -0.55
CA PRO A 193 3.08 1.59 -1.50
C PRO A 193 3.12 3.00 -2.10
N TYR A 194 3.62 4.02 -1.40
CA TYR A 194 3.84 5.33 -2.01
C TYR A 194 4.83 5.25 -3.18
N GLY A 195 5.94 4.54 -2.99
CA GLY A 195 6.93 4.32 -4.05
C GLY A 195 6.36 3.56 -5.25
N GLN A 196 5.54 2.55 -5.00
CA GLN A 196 4.85 1.79 -6.06
C GLN A 196 3.81 2.68 -6.78
N ALA A 197 3.01 3.46 -6.05
CA ALA A 197 2.05 4.40 -6.62
C ALA A 197 2.74 5.42 -7.54
N VAL A 198 3.89 5.97 -7.15
CA VAL A 198 4.70 6.87 -8.00
C VAL A 198 5.09 6.18 -9.31
N LYS A 199 5.53 4.92 -9.28
CA LYS A 199 5.88 4.15 -10.50
C LYS A 199 4.67 3.93 -11.39
N LEU A 200 3.51 3.58 -10.80
CA LEU A 200 2.25 3.40 -11.51
C LEU A 200 1.82 4.70 -12.22
N LEU A 201 1.83 5.83 -11.52
CA LEU A 201 1.45 7.13 -12.08
C LEU A 201 2.40 7.58 -13.21
N LYS A 202 3.71 7.34 -13.08
CA LYS A 202 4.69 7.59 -14.16
C LYS A 202 4.39 6.73 -15.39
N THR A 203 4.04 5.46 -15.18
CA THR A 203 3.69 4.53 -16.27
C THR A 203 2.42 4.98 -16.97
N HIS A 204 1.38 5.36 -16.22
CA HIS A 204 0.14 5.90 -16.77
C HIS A 204 0.40 7.13 -17.67
N GLN A 205 1.14 8.12 -17.17
CA GLN A 205 1.51 9.31 -17.96
C GLN A 205 2.30 8.96 -19.24
N LYS A 206 3.21 7.98 -19.16
CA LYS A 206 3.96 7.50 -20.32
C LYS A 206 3.03 6.84 -21.36
N ASN A 207 2.09 6.01 -20.91
CA ASN A 207 1.12 5.34 -21.79
C ASN A 207 0.26 6.36 -22.55
N LEU A 208 -0.24 7.39 -21.85
CA LEU A 208 -1.01 8.49 -22.48
C LEU A 208 -0.22 9.22 -23.57
N LYS A 209 1.04 9.58 -23.29
CA LYS A 209 1.91 10.22 -24.28
C LYS A 209 2.13 9.35 -25.53
N THR A 210 2.32 8.05 -25.31
CA THR A 210 2.52 7.08 -26.41
C THR A 210 1.27 6.92 -27.26
N ALA A 211 0.09 6.85 -26.63
CA ALA A 211 -1.19 6.77 -27.34
C ALA A 211 -1.43 8.00 -28.24
N LYS A 212 -1.19 9.21 -27.73
CA LYS A 212 -1.28 10.45 -28.50
C LYS A 212 -0.34 10.48 -29.72
N SER A 213 0.90 10.06 -29.51
CA SER A 213 1.90 10.03 -30.61
C SER A 213 1.54 9.05 -31.72
N LYS A 214 0.80 7.97 -31.41
CA LYS A 214 0.31 7.02 -32.43
C LYS A 214 -0.84 7.62 -33.26
N ILE A 215 -1.78 8.31 -32.58
CA ILE A 215 -2.92 8.96 -33.26
C ILE A 215 -2.46 10.07 -34.20
N GLN A 216 -1.42 10.83 -33.85
CA GLN A 216 -0.88 11.90 -34.69
C GLN A 216 -0.11 11.41 -35.95
N ARG A 217 0.25 10.12 -35.98
CA ARG A 217 1.02 9.52 -37.12
C ARG A 217 0.15 8.70 -38.07
N SER A 218 -1.09 8.46 -37.71
CA SER A 218 -2.11 7.79 -38.53
C SER A 218 -3.00 8.79 -39.27
#